data_78974a1792eeda56599ee188728d2c8c
#
_entry.id   78974a1792eeda56599ee188728d2c8c
#
_cell.length_a   1.000
_cell.length_b   1.000
_cell.length_c   1.000
_cell.angle_alpha   90.00
_cell.angle_beta   90.00
_cell.angle_gamma   90.00
#
_symmetry.space_group_name_H-M   'P 1'
#
loop_
_entity.id
_entity.type
_entity.pdbx_description
1 polymer ?
#
loop_
_entity_poly.entity_id
_entity_poly.type
_entity_poly.pdbx_seq_one_letter_code
_entity_poly.pdbx_strand_id
1 'polypeptide(L)'
;MKIVQINAVYGVGSTGRITRDIHNMLQANGHESYVFYAIKSNAQSTEKNIYKIGTDLDHKIHAFLRRLDKRQGWHSLIPTMRLCRKLSAIGPDVVHIHNLHSNYINLPYLLNYFAKNNVNVLLTLHDCWFFTGGCYHYLKSDCTGWKHSCSNCPQAATKYEQHKIEKMFLKKRDLFGSIKKLYVNGVSDWTTLAARKSVLLKNAKDYRTIYNWVDTKTFFYSESKDYIYKKYNIPQDKKLILGVSQGWSKEKGLDEFVRLADRFKENAQILLVGQDLSVVQSENLKCIGFTESVDELRALYSAADVFVNPSKMETFGLVTVEAMACGTPVVAYNNTGSKEVVCADCGILAENGNADDLIKAVKTVLFTERADYKNECIKSVSNRFSIDGQTRKYLTFYEYMFSNTYEKGSVNA
;
A
#
# COMPACT_ATOMS: atom_id res chain seq x y z
N MET A 1 -24.33 6.39 -8.81
CA MET A 1 -23.63 7.16 -7.73
C MET A 1 -22.53 8.00 -8.34
N LYS A 2 -22.19 9.12 -7.70
CA LYS A 2 -21.03 9.96 -8.01
C LYS A 2 -19.95 9.73 -6.96
N ILE A 3 -18.84 9.10 -7.36
CA ILE A 3 -17.72 8.77 -6.47
C ILE A 3 -16.52 9.64 -6.85
N VAL A 4 -15.95 10.33 -5.86
CA VAL A 4 -14.70 11.07 -6.03
C VAL A 4 -13.58 10.38 -5.27
N GLN A 5 -12.49 10.05 -5.94
CA GLN A 5 -11.27 9.54 -5.31
C GLN A 5 -10.22 10.66 -5.19
N ILE A 6 -9.51 10.72 -4.05
CA ILE A 6 -8.39 11.64 -3.81
C ILE A 6 -7.16 10.83 -3.45
N ASN A 7 -6.10 10.94 -4.26
CA ASN A 7 -4.83 10.26 -4.01
C ASN A 7 -3.64 11.16 -4.41
N ALA A 8 -2.47 10.87 -3.89
CA ALA A 8 -1.22 11.52 -4.31
C ALA A 8 -0.83 11.17 -5.75
N VAL A 9 -1.11 9.96 -6.18
CA VAL A 9 -0.72 9.40 -7.49
C VAL A 9 -1.91 8.71 -8.18
N TYR A 10 -1.86 8.65 -9.52
CA TYR A 10 -2.85 7.93 -10.32
C TYR A 10 -2.17 7.06 -11.37
N GLY A 11 -2.55 5.77 -11.43
CA GLY A 11 -2.05 4.79 -12.40
C GLY A 11 -0.57 4.40 -12.24
N VAL A 12 0.17 4.99 -11.28
CA VAL A 12 1.57 4.68 -11.00
C VAL A 12 1.76 4.22 -9.56
N GLY A 13 2.70 3.31 -9.35
CA GLY A 13 2.91 2.67 -8.05
C GLY A 13 1.70 1.84 -7.60
N SER A 14 1.77 1.25 -6.42
CA SER A 14 0.71 0.38 -5.88
C SER A 14 -0.62 1.12 -5.68
N THR A 15 -0.60 2.22 -4.93
CA THR A 15 -1.83 2.96 -4.58
C THR A 15 -2.45 3.66 -5.78
N GLY A 16 -1.63 4.10 -6.75
CA GLY A 16 -2.12 4.72 -7.97
C GLY A 16 -2.79 3.72 -8.91
N ARG A 17 -2.27 2.48 -9.00
CA ARG A 17 -2.92 1.39 -9.74
C ARG A 17 -4.27 1.04 -9.11
N ILE A 18 -4.34 0.89 -7.79
CA ILE A 18 -5.58 0.66 -7.05
C ILE A 18 -6.62 1.75 -7.33
N THR A 19 -6.23 3.03 -7.29
CA THR A 19 -7.13 4.15 -7.59
C THR A 19 -7.67 4.06 -9.03
N ARG A 20 -6.83 3.73 -10.02
CA ARG A 20 -7.25 3.54 -11.40
C ARG A 20 -8.20 2.37 -11.57
N ASP A 21 -7.91 1.24 -10.94
CA ASP A 21 -8.73 0.04 -11.05
C ASP A 21 -10.12 0.26 -10.45
N ILE A 22 -10.22 0.97 -9.32
CA ILE A 22 -11.51 1.39 -8.75
C ILE A 22 -12.24 2.36 -9.70
N HIS A 23 -11.51 3.32 -10.29
CA HIS A 23 -12.09 4.25 -11.26
C HIS A 23 -12.70 3.52 -12.46
N ASN A 24 -11.96 2.60 -13.05
CA ASN A 24 -12.41 1.79 -14.19
C ASN A 24 -13.60 0.90 -13.81
N MET A 25 -13.55 0.24 -12.66
CA MET A 25 -14.66 -0.59 -12.15
C MET A 25 -15.93 0.23 -11.99
N LEU A 26 -15.85 1.43 -11.41
CA LEU A 26 -17.02 2.30 -11.22
C LEU A 26 -17.63 2.71 -12.56
N GLN A 27 -16.82 3.11 -13.53
CA GLN A 27 -17.28 3.46 -14.88
C GLN A 27 -17.92 2.27 -15.59
N ALA A 28 -17.31 1.08 -15.50
CA ALA A 28 -17.84 -0.14 -16.09
C ALA A 28 -19.21 -0.56 -15.50
N ASN A 29 -19.49 -0.16 -14.24
CA ASN A 29 -20.76 -0.39 -13.57
C ASN A 29 -21.74 0.81 -13.68
N GLY A 30 -21.51 1.74 -14.60
CA GLY A 30 -22.42 2.86 -14.88
C GLY A 30 -22.42 3.97 -13.82
N HIS A 31 -21.37 4.06 -13.00
CA HIS A 31 -21.23 5.13 -12.01
C HIS A 31 -20.39 6.29 -12.53
N GLU A 32 -20.67 7.50 -12.06
CA GLU A 32 -19.83 8.66 -12.31
C GLU A 32 -18.62 8.59 -11.37
N SER A 33 -17.42 8.42 -11.93
CA SER A 33 -16.18 8.37 -11.18
C SER A 33 -15.25 9.51 -11.54
N TYR A 34 -14.74 10.20 -10.52
CA TYR A 34 -13.81 11.31 -10.62
C TYR A 34 -12.56 11.02 -9.80
N VAL A 35 -11.38 11.37 -10.31
CA VAL A 35 -10.11 11.22 -9.60
C VAL A 35 -9.39 12.56 -9.51
N PHE A 36 -8.98 12.91 -8.29
CA PHE A 36 -8.09 14.02 -8.02
C PHE A 36 -6.74 13.48 -7.55
N TYR A 37 -5.70 13.72 -8.34
CA TYR A 37 -4.32 13.33 -8.04
C TYR A 37 -3.42 14.56 -7.86
N ALA A 38 -2.22 14.38 -7.30
CA ALA A 38 -1.34 15.51 -7.03
C ALA A 38 0.00 15.44 -7.78
N ILE A 39 0.80 14.39 -7.54
CA ILE A 39 2.23 14.42 -7.83
C ILE A 39 2.54 13.77 -9.18
N LYS A 40 2.04 12.56 -9.42
CA LYS A 40 2.37 11.77 -10.59
C LYS A 40 1.18 11.00 -11.12
N SER A 41 1.03 10.98 -12.45
CA SER A 41 -0.03 10.26 -13.14
C SER A 41 0.51 9.63 -14.42
N ASN A 42 -0.06 8.49 -14.81
CA ASN A 42 0.03 7.95 -16.15
C ASN A 42 -1.36 7.83 -16.79
N ALA A 43 -2.25 8.79 -16.50
CA ALA A 43 -3.55 8.88 -17.17
C ALA A 43 -3.37 8.88 -18.69
N GLN A 44 -4.20 8.08 -19.37
CA GLN A 44 -4.26 8.07 -20.84
C GLN A 44 -5.07 9.26 -21.32
N SER A 45 -4.82 9.72 -22.54
CA SER A 45 -5.53 10.87 -23.14
C SER A 45 -7.04 10.68 -23.27
N THR A 46 -7.51 9.44 -23.27
CA THR A 46 -8.92 9.06 -23.36
C THR A 46 -9.63 9.00 -22.01
N GLU A 47 -8.90 8.97 -20.89
CA GLU A 47 -9.49 8.90 -19.55
C GLU A 47 -10.11 10.23 -19.15
N LYS A 48 -11.41 10.20 -18.81
CA LYS A 48 -12.19 11.39 -18.40
C LYS A 48 -12.22 11.54 -16.87
N ASN A 49 -12.51 12.76 -16.41
CA ASN A 49 -12.74 13.07 -14.98
C ASN A 49 -11.50 12.87 -14.08
N ILE A 50 -10.30 13.07 -14.62
CA ILE A 50 -9.03 12.95 -13.91
C ILE A 50 -8.39 14.33 -13.83
N TYR A 51 -8.17 14.83 -12.60
CA TYR A 51 -7.75 16.21 -12.36
C TYR A 51 -6.54 16.30 -11.45
N LYS A 52 -5.58 17.17 -11.79
CA LYS A 52 -4.43 17.47 -10.93
C LYS A 52 -4.81 18.49 -9.85
N ILE A 53 -4.37 18.24 -8.61
CA ILE A 53 -4.48 19.16 -7.47
C ILE A 53 -3.22 20.01 -7.38
N GLY A 54 -3.35 21.32 -7.56
CA GLY A 54 -2.22 22.23 -7.50
C GLY A 54 -1.24 22.11 -8.68
N THR A 55 -0.18 22.87 -8.59
CA THR A 55 0.94 22.90 -9.54
C THR A 55 2.18 22.28 -8.89
N ASP A 56 3.21 22.03 -9.69
CA ASP A 56 4.49 21.55 -9.15
C ASP A 56 5.15 22.58 -8.23
N LEU A 57 4.90 23.88 -8.48
CA LEU A 57 5.34 24.95 -7.60
C LEU A 57 4.63 24.90 -6.24
N ASP A 58 3.29 24.71 -6.22
CA ASP A 58 2.53 24.53 -4.98
C ASP A 58 3.09 23.38 -4.14
N HIS A 59 3.45 22.26 -4.78
CA HIS A 59 4.01 21.10 -4.09
C HIS A 59 5.42 21.36 -3.54
N LYS A 60 6.26 22.11 -4.28
CA LYS A 60 7.60 22.52 -3.83
C LYS A 60 7.52 23.48 -2.64
N ILE A 61 6.60 24.45 -2.69
CA ILE A 61 6.35 25.38 -1.58
C ILE A 61 5.89 24.61 -0.34
N HIS A 62 4.94 23.68 -0.49
CA HIS A 62 4.49 22.83 0.61
C HIS A 62 5.65 22.02 1.22
N ALA A 63 6.47 21.40 0.37
CA ALA A 63 7.62 20.63 0.82
C ALA A 63 8.63 21.48 1.59
N PHE A 64 8.88 22.71 1.14
CA PHE A 64 9.74 23.67 1.81
C PHE A 64 9.18 24.06 3.19
N LEU A 65 7.92 24.50 3.26
CA LEU A 65 7.27 24.88 4.51
C LEU A 65 7.24 23.71 5.52
N ARG A 66 6.96 22.50 5.05
CA ARG A 66 7.02 21.28 5.88
C ARG A 66 8.42 21.03 6.47
N ARG A 67 9.49 21.34 5.73
CA ARG A 67 10.86 21.22 6.26
C ARG A 67 11.11 22.17 7.43
N LEU A 68 10.51 23.36 7.38
CA LEU A 68 10.66 24.37 8.43
C LEU A 68 9.84 24.03 9.69
N ASP A 69 8.57 23.67 9.51
CA ASP A 69 7.64 23.52 10.64
C ASP A 69 7.27 22.09 10.99
N LYS A 70 7.77 21.10 10.21
CA LYS A 70 7.54 19.64 10.40
C LYS A 70 6.07 19.22 10.29
N ARG A 71 5.18 20.08 9.78
CA ARG A 71 3.73 19.81 9.68
C ARG A 71 3.37 19.24 8.30
N GLN A 72 3.23 17.95 8.21
CA GLN A 72 2.85 17.25 7.00
C GLN A 72 1.34 17.34 6.74
N GLY A 73 0.95 17.76 5.54
CA GLY A 73 -0.46 17.89 5.15
C GLY A 73 -1.15 19.16 5.69
N TRP A 74 -0.41 20.21 6.09
CA TRP A 74 -0.98 21.45 6.66
C TRP A 74 -0.83 22.68 5.79
N HIS A 75 -0.13 22.55 4.67
CA HIS A 75 0.06 23.64 3.70
C HIS A 75 -0.87 23.47 2.49
N SER A 76 -0.58 24.05 1.32
CA SER A 76 -1.38 23.94 0.08
C SER A 76 -2.85 24.38 0.25
N LEU A 77 -3.09 25.49 0.98
CA LEU A 77 -4.45 25.99 1.24
C LEU A 77 -5.21 26.30 -0.07
N ILE A 78 -4.62 27.08 -0.99
CA ILE A 78 -5.27 27.48 -2.24
C ILE A 78 -5.63 26.29 -3.14
N PRO A 79 -4.72 25.32 -3.41
CA PRO A 79 -5.08 24.11 -4.13
C PRO A 79 -6.24 23.34 -3.48
N THR A 80 -6.25 23.25 -2.14
CA THR A 80 -7.33 22.58 -1.41
C THR A 80 -8.66 23.31 -1.49
N MET A 81 -8.65 24.65 -1.45
CA MET A 81 -9.86 25.46 -1.67
C MET A 81 -10.45 25.23 -3.07
N ARG A 82 -9.59 25.17 -4.11
CA ARG A 82 -10.02 24.86 -5.49
C ARG A 82 -10.59 23.45 -5.60
N LEU A 83 -9.98 22.47 -4.95
CA LEU A 83 -10.50 21.12 -4.85
C LEU A 83 -11.89 21.12 -4.20
N CYS A 84 -12.08 21.74 -3.04
CA CYS A 84 -13.36 21.80 -2.36
C CYS A 84 -14.47 22.47 -3.20
N ARG A 85 -14.15 23.54 -3.97
CA ARG A 85 -15.09 24.13 -4.92
C ARG A 85 -15.52 23.14 -6.01
N LYS A 86 -14.58 22.36 -6.56
CA LYS A 86 -14.88 21.30 -7.53
C LYS A 86 -15.74 20.19 -6.91
N LEU A 87 -15.43 19.76 -5.67
CA LEU A 87 -16.27 18.82 -4.94
C LEU A 87 -17.69 19.32 -4.75
N SER A 88 -17.88 20.60 -4.40
CA SER A 88 -19.22 21.21 -4.29
C SER A 88 -19.97 21.23 -5.64
N ALA A 89 -19.28 21.49 -6.75
CA ALA A 89 -19.88 21.49 -8.08
C ALA A 89 -20.25 20.07 -8.57
N ILE A 90 -19.44 19.05 -8.23
CA ILE A 90 -19.71 17.64 -8.57
C ILE A 90 -20.88 17.11 -7.72
N GLY A 91 -20.94 17.45 -6.44
CA GLY A 91 -21.90 16.90 -5.49
C GLY A 91 -21.73 15.40 -5.28
N PRO A 92 -20.56 14.92 -4.81
CA PRO A 92 -20.30 13.48 -4.71
C PRO A 92 -21.15 12.82 -3.64
N ASP A 93 -21.63 11.62 -3.92
CA ASP A 93 -22.27 10.74 -2.94
C ASP A 93 -21.26 10.19 -1.93
N VAL A 94 -20.04 9.92 -2.40
CA VAL A 94 -18.90 9.44 -1.58
C VAL A 94 -17.62 10.11 -2.03
N VAL A 95 -16.81 10.57 -1.06
CA VAL A 95 -15.40 10.93 -1.28
C VAL A 95 -14.51 9.85 -0.69
N HIS A 96 -13.79 9.15 -1.54
CA HIS A 96 -12.85 8.11 -1.18
C HIS A 96 -11.42 8.65 -1.13
N ILE A 97 -10.79 8.58 0.02
CA ILE A 97 -9.46 9.11 0.28
C ILE A 97 -8.46 7.97 0.41
N HIS A 98 -7.37 8.04 -0.36
CA HIS A 98 -6.24 7.11 -0.27
C HIS A 98 -5.08 7.73 0.53
N ASN A 99 -4.22 8.53 -0.07
CA ASN A 99 -3.06 9.13 0.61
C ASN A 99 -3.14 10.66 0.60
N LEU A 100 -3.03 11.31 1.77
CA LEU A 100 -3.03 12.78 1.90
C LEU A 100 -1.68 13.36 2.34
N HIS A 101 -0.68 12.54 2.57
CA HIS A 101 0.58 12.95 3.21
C HIS A 101 1.69 13.44 2.28
N SER A 102 1.44 13.59 0.97
CA SER A 102 2.46 13.85 -0.04
C SER A 102 2.60 15.33 -0.45
N ASN A 103 2.51 16.25 0.48
CA ASN A 103 2.75 17.70 0.29
C ASN A 103 1.84 18.40 -0.74
N TYR A 104 0.56 18.12 -0.75
CA TYR A 104 -0.36 18.69 -1.74
C TYR A 104 -1.71 19.15 -1.19
N ILE A 105 -2.02 18.84 0.05
CA ILE A 105 -3.33 19.12 0.67
C ILE A 105 -3.17 19.96 1.94
N ASN A 106 -4.20 20.77 2.25
CA ASN A 106 -4.40 21.34 3.56
C ASN A 106 -5.45 20.50 4.29
N LEU A 107 -4.98 19.58 5.15
CA LEU A 107 -5.82 18.64 5.88
C LEU A 107 -6.92 19.33 6.71
N PRO A 108 -6.62 20.37 7.53
CA PRO A 108 -7.66 21.07 8.28
C PRO A 108 -8.77 21.64 7.41
N TYR A 109 -8.42 22.27 6.30
CA TYR A 109 -9.42 22.84 5.40
C TYR A 109 -10.30 21.78 4.76
N LEU A 110 -9.70 20.70 4.26
CA LEU A 110 -10.41 19.58 3.62
C LEU A 110 -11.35 18.86 4.58
N LEU A 111 -10.87 18.49 5.79
CA LEU A 111 -11.70 17.77 6.75
C LEU A 111 -12.83 18.64 7.33
N ASN A 112 -12.58 19.94 7.54
CA ASN A 112 -13.64 20.90 7.90
C ASN A 112 -14.70 21.04 6.79
N TYR A 113 -14.29 21.03 5.52
CA TYR A 113 -15.23 21.00 4.40
C TYR A 113 -16.12 19.76 4.45
N PHE A 114 -15.57 18.57 4.69
CA PHE A 114 -16.36 17.35 4.79
C PHE A 114 -17.34 17.38 5.98
N ALA A 115 -16.88 17.87 7.12
CA ALA A 115 -17.73 17.98 8.30
C ALA A 115 -18.89 18.94 8.08
N LYS A 116 -18.64 20.13 7.49
CA LYS A 116 -19.66 21.15 7.23
C LYS A 116 -20.70 20.71 6.20
N ASN A 117 -20.29 19.99 5.17
CA ASN A 117 -21.16 19.57 4.06
C ASN A 117 -21.70 18.15 4.25
N ASN A 118 -21.51 17.53 5.42
CA ASN A 118 -22.01 16.19 5.77
C ASN A 118 -21.69 15.12 4.72
N VAL A 119 -20.48 15.17 4.16
CA VAL A 119 -20.00 14.28 3.09
C VAL A 119 -19.77 12.87 3.63
N ASN A 120 -20.15 11.85 2.86
CA ASN A 120 -19.69 10.48 3.13
C ASN A 120 -18.20 10.37 2.76
N VAL A 121 -17.37 10.07 3.74
CA VAL A 121 -15.91 9.97 3.58
C VAL A 121 -15.48 8.54 3.85
N LEU A 122 -14.86 7.90 2.86
CA LEU A 122 -14.17 6.62 3.02
C LEU A 122 -12.66 6.86 3.07
N LEU A 123 -11.98 6.35 4.08
CA LEU A 123 -10.52 6.29 4.15
C LEU A 123 -10.05 4.88 3.83
N THR A 124 -9.17 4.72 2.83
CA THR A 124 -8.40 3.48 2.67
C THR A 124 -7.00 3.65 3.26
N LEU A 125 -6.67 2.76 4.18
CA LEU A 125 -5.44 2.80 4.98
C LEU A 125 -4.34 1.99 4.29
N HIS A 126 -3.59 2.62 3.39
CA HIS A 126 -2.43 2.00 2.74
C HIS A 126 -1.20 1.94 3.64
N ASP A 127 -1.16 2.80 4.65
CA ASP A 127 -0.16 2.88 5.72
C ASP A 127 -0.78 3.35 7.03
N CYS A 128 0.03 3.62 8.06
CA CYS A 128 -0.46 4.00 9.37
C CYS A 128 -0.69 5.51 9.56
N TRP A 129 -0.45 6.33 8.54
CA TRP A 129 -0.45 7.78 8.69
C TRP A 129 -1.78 8.38 9.16
N PHE A 130 -2.91 7.84 8.73
CA PHE A 130 -4.23 8.36 9.09
C PHE A 130 -4.55 8.20 10.59
N PHE A 131 -4.09 7.11 11.20
CA PHE A 131 -4.39 6.80 12.58
C PHE A 131 -3.22 7.00 13.56
N THR A 132 -2.14 7.68 13.09
CA THR A 132 -0.97 8.05 13.90
C THR A 132 -0.72 9.55 13.88
N GLY A 133 0.28 10.04 14.65
CA GLY A 133 0.72 11.43 14.62
C GLY A 133 1.43 11.85 13.33
N GLY A 134 1.78 10.89 12.45
CA GLY A 134 2.48 11.14 11.20
C GLY A 134 3.36 9.99 10.73
N CYS A 135 3.44 8.89 11.48
CA CYS A 135 4.19 7.71 11.09
C CYS A 135 3.50 6.96 9.96
N TYR A 136 4.26 6.53 8.97
CA TYR A 136 3.80 5.57 7.95
C TYR A 136 3.70 4.15 8.50
N HIS A 137 4.55 3.85 9.51
CA HIS A 137 4.53 2.56 10.21
C HIS A 137 5.03 2.72 11.65
N TYR A 138 4.19 2.40 12.63
CA TYR A 138 4.51 2.61 14.05
C TYR A 138 5.39 1.52 14.66
N LEU A 139 5.44 0.32 14.09
CA LEU A 139 6.26 -0.80 14.59
C LEU A 139 7.77 -0.53 14.47
N LYS A 140 8.18 0.41 13.65
CA LYS A 140 9.59 0.78 13.52
C LYS A 140 10.25 1.12 14.86
N SER A 141 9.47 1.54 15.85
CA SER A 141 9.93 1.95 17.17
C SER A 141 9.14 1.28 18.30
N ASP A 142 8.42 0.20 18.02
CA ASP A 142 7.51 -0.49 18.95
C ASP A 142 6.62 0.48 19.77
N CYS A 143 6.10 1.48 19.08
CA CYS A 143 5.40 2.59 19.70
C CYS A 143 3.92 2.26 19.91
N THR A 144 3.40 2.57 21.09
CA THR A 144 1.96 2.47 21.41
C THR A 144 1.27 3.83 21.56
N GLY A 145 2.02 4.94 21.59
CA GLY A 145 1.50 6.29 21.78
C GLY A 145 0.45 6.73 20.78
N TRP A 146 0.48 6.20 19.58
CA TRP A 146 -0.51 6.48 18.53
C TRP A 146 -1.95 6.07 18.89
N LYS A 147 -2.14 5.22 19.88
CA LYS A 147 -3.47 4.85 20.37
C LYS A 147 -4.19 6.01 21.05
N HIS A 148 -3.44 6.93 21.68
CA HIS A 148 -3.98 7.95 22.58
C HIS A 148 -3.61 9.40 22.26
N SER A 149 -2.31 9.72 22.13
CA SER A 149 -1.85 11.10 22.02
C SER A 149 -0.62 11.33 21.16
N CYS A 150 0.14 10.30 20.82
CA CYS A 150 1.49 10.41 20.23
C CYS A 150 2.45 11.28 21.05
N SER A 151 2.21 11.44 22.37
CA SER A 151 3.20 12.00 23.28
C SER A 151 4.38 11.03 23.45
N ASN A 152 5.56 11.55 23.81
CA ASN A 152 6.79 10.76 23.95
C ASN A 152 7.13 9.93 22.69
N CYS A 153 7.06 10.57 21.51
CA CYS A 153 7.31 9.90 20.24
C CYS A 153 8.77 9.44 20.14
N PRO A 154 9.06 8.13 20.02
CA PRO A 154 10.43 7.62 19.91
C PRO A 154 11.11 7.96 18.59
N GLN A 155 10.36 8.44 17.58
CA GLN A 155 10.90 8.88 16.30
C GLN A 155 11.18 10.38 16.24
N ALA A 156 10.85 11.14 17.31
CA ALA A 156 11.14 12.57 17.37
C ALA A 156 12.62 12.80 17.76
N ALA A 157 13.33 13.55 16.94
CA ALA A 157 14.74 13.88 17.19
C ALA A 157 14.93 14.93 18.32
N THR A 158 13.90 15.75 18.60
CA THR A 158 13.95 16.84 19.58
C THR A 158 12.62 16.96 20.34
N LYS A 159 12.67 17.59 21.54
CA LYS A 159 11.47 17.95 22.31
C LYS A 159 10.51 18.84 21.52
N TYR A 160 11.03 19.73 20.69
CA TYR A 160 10.24 20.58 19.81
C TYR A 160 9.46 19.76 18.78
N GLU A 161 10.11 18.82 18.13
CA GLU A 161 9.47 17.92 17.15
C GLU A 161 8.41 17.04 17.81
N GLN A 162 8.70 16.50 18.99
CA GLN A 162 7.75 15.74 19.80
C GLN A 162 6.48 16.54 20.10
N HIS A 163 6.61 17.77 20.58
CA HIS A 163 5.47 18.65 20.85
C HIS A 163 4.65 18.92 19.59
N LYS A 164 5.30 19.09 18.44
CA LYS A 164 4.60 19.25 17.14
C LYS A 164 3.83 18.01 16.73
N ILE A 165 4.41 16.83 16.91
CA ILE A 165 3.75 15.55 16.59
C ILE A 165 2.49 15.38 17.44
N GLU A 166 2.61 15.58 18.76
CA GLU A 166 1.46 15.50 19.67
C GLU A 166 0.37 16.52 19.31
N LYS A 167 0.73 17.77 19.08
CA LYS A 167 -0.22 18.82 18.68
C LYS A 167 -0.93 18.49 17.37
N MET A 168 -0.22 17.95 16.37
CA MET A 168 -0.82 17.50 15.10
C MET A 168 -1.75 16.31 15.33
N PHE A 169 -1.37 15.35 16.17
CA PHE A 169 -2.20 14.21 16.52
C PHE A 169 -3.53 14.66 17.13
N LEU A 170 -3.49 15.50 18.16
CA LEU A 170 -4.68 16.02 18.81
C LEU A 170 -5.58 16.79 17.82
N LYS A 171 -4.99 17.62 16.97
CA LYS A 171 -5.74 18.33 15.93
C LYS A 171 -6.36 17.40 14.90
N LYS A 172 -5.66 16.34 14.47
CA LYS A 172 -6.22 15.30 13.59
C LYS A 172 -7.39 14.60 14.26
N ARG A 173 -7.28 14.28 15.56
CA ARG A 173 -8.37 13.67 16.35
C ARG A 173 -9.64 14.52 16.28
N ASP A 174 -9.52 15.82 16.54
CA ASP A 174 -10.67 16.73 16.55
C ASP A 174 -11.27 16.88 15.14
N LEU A 175 -10.43 16.96 14.11
CA LEU A 175 -10.86 17.05 12.71
C LEU A 175 -11.58 15.79 12.24
N PHE A 176 -11.03 14.60 12.44
CA PHE A 176 -11.70 13.34 12.08
C PHE A 176 -12.96 13.12 12.93
N GLY A 177 -12.90 13.47 14.21
CA GLY A 177 -14.05 13.38 15.12
C GLY A 177 -15.22 14.27 14.72
N SER A 178 -15.00 15.34 13.96
CA SER A 178 -16.06 16.24 13.45
C SER A 178 -16.80 15.69 12.23
N ILE A 179 -16.26 14.66 11.54
CA ILE A 179 -16.89 14.06 10.35
C ILE A 179 -17.93 13.04 10.79
N LYS A 180 -19.20 13.35 10.60
CA LYS A 180 -20.33 12.50 11.03
C LYS A 180 -20.45 11.18 10.22
N LYS A 181 -20.04 11.20 8.96
CA LYS A 181 -20.14 10.08 8.02
C LYS A 181 -18.76 9.61 7.56
N LEU A 182 -17.93 9.21 8.53
CA LEU A 182 -16.60 8.67 8.32
C LEU A 182 -16.65 7.14 8.29
N TYR A 183 -16.06 6.53 7.28
CA TYR A 183 -15.92 5.10 7.07
C TYR A 183 -14.45 4.76 6.83
N VAL A 184 -14.03 3.58 7.24
CA VAL A 184 -12.62 3.17 7.19
C VAL A 184 -12.50 1.81 6.53
N ASN A 185 -11.58 1.70 5.60
CA ASN A 185 -11.13 0.45 5.02
C ASN A 185 -9.65 0.21 5.32
N GLY A 186 -9.30 -0.92 5.93
CA GLY A 186 -7.93 -1.39 6.01
C GLY A 186 -7.58 -2.29 4.82
N VAL A 187 -6.36 -2.19 4.30
CA VAL A 187 -5.87 -3.08 3.23
C VAL A 187 -5.47 -4.46 3.74
N SER A 188 -5.56 -4.67 5.04
CA SER A 188 -5.39 -5.94 5.75
C SER A 188 -6.18 -5.89 7.06
N ASP A 189 -6.48 -7.05 7.65
CA ASP A 189 -7.11 -7.12 8.98
C ASP A 189 -6.23 -6.43 10.03
N TRP A 190 -4.91 -6.59 9.90
CA TRP A 190 -3.97 -5.89 10.77
C TRP A 190 -4.14 -4.37 10.74
N THR A 191 -4.22 -3.75 9.55
CA THR A 191 -4.41 -2.29 9.45
C THR A 191 -5.78 -1.86 9.98
N THR A 192 -6.83 -2.64 9.70
CA THR A 192 -8.18 -2.39 10.21
C THR A 192 -8.23 -2.46 11.73
N LEU A 193 -7.67 -3.51 12.33
CA LEU A 193 -7.63 -3.70 13.78
C LEU A 193 -6.76 -2.65 14.47
N ALA A 194 -5.64 -2.25 13.85
CA ALA A 194 -4.82 -1.16 14.35
C ALA A 194 -5.61 0.16 14.36
N ALA A 195 -6.24 0.51 13.25
CA ALA A 195 -7.03 1.74 13.14
C ALA A 195 -8.15 1.84 14.18
N ARG A 196 -8.85 0.74 14.47
CA ARG A 196 -9.88 0.67 15.51
C ARG A 196 -9.35 1.03 16.91
N LYS A 197 -8.05 0.79 17.18
CA LYS A 197 -7.40 1.09 18.46
C LYS A 197 -6.98 2.55 18.60
N SER A 198 -7.02 3.34 17.53
CA SER A 198 -6.63 4.75 17.56
C SER A 198 -7.81 5.66 17.87
N VAL A 199 -7.62 6.58 18.82
CA VAL A 199 -8.64 7.60 19.14
C VAL A 199 -8.93 8.55 17.98
N LEU A 200 -8.08 8.60 16.93
CA LEU A 200 -8.29 9.46 15.78
C LEU A 200 -9.52 9.05 14.96
N LEU A 201 -9.76 7.76 14.86
CA LEU A 201 -10.81 7.21 13.99
C LEU A 201 -11.98 6.60 14.78
N LYS A 202 -11.98 6.68 16.12
CA LYS A 202 -12.97 6.05 17.01
C LYS A 202 -14.46 6.35 16.65
N ASN A 203 -14.70 7.47 15.96
CA ASN A 203 -16.06 7.89 15.58
C ASN A 203 -16.44 7.40 14.16
N ALA A 204 -15.61 6.58 13.51
CA ALA A 204 -15.97 6.00 12.22
C ALA A 204 -17.22 5.12 12.35
N LYS A 205 -18.12 5.23 11.37
CA LYS A 205 -19.42 4.51 11.34
C LYS A 205 -19.26 3.03 11.11
N ASP A 206 -18.28 2.67 10.27
CA ASP A 206 -17.99 1.28 9.95
C ASP A 206 -16.51 1.12 9.59
N TYR A 207 -15.98 -0.08 9.83
CA TYR A 207 -14.64 -0.50 9.50
C TYR A 207 -14.70 -1.81 8.73
N ARG A 208 -14.14 -1.82 7.53
CA ARG A 208 -14.05 -3.03 6.71
C ARG A 208 -12.60 -3.34 6.36
N THR A 209 -12.35 -4.60 6.06
CA THR A 209 -11.11 -5.03 5.43
C THR A 209 -11.42 -5.39 3.99
N ILE A 210 -10.89 -4.60 3.07
CA ILE A 210 -10.86 -4.91 1.64
C ILE A 210 -9.39 -4.96 1.27
N TYR A 211 -8.90 -6.16 0.98
CA TYR A 211 -7.50 -6.38 0.64
C TYR A 211 -7.11 -5.64 -0.64
N ASN A 212 -5.84 -5.28 -0.75
CA ASN A 212 -5.29 -4.94 -2.06
C ASN A 212 -5.35 -6.18 -2.96
N TRP A 213 -5.22 -5.96 -4.27
CA TRP A 213 -5.36 -6.99 -5.29
C TRP A 213 -4.25 -6.91 -6.32
N VAL A 214 -4.15 -7.96 -7.12
CA VAL A 214 -3.33 -8.00 -8.32
C VAL A 214 -4.22 -8.23 -9.54
N ASP A 215 -3.83 -7.63 -10.65
CA ASP A 215 -4.42 -7.94 -11.95
C ASP A 215 -3.82 -9.25 -12.49
N THR A 216 -4.59 -10.31 -12.41
CA THR A 216 -4.19 -11.65 -12.88
C THR A 216 -4.10 -11.78 -14.40
N LYS A 217 -4.51 -10.76 -15.16
CA LYS A 217 -4.27 -10.67 -16.62
C LYS A 217 -2.87 -10.10 -16.90
N THR A 218 -2.31 -9.36 -15.94
CA THR A 218 -0.97 -8.80 -16.00
C THR A 218 0.05 -9.71 -15.32
N PHE A 219 -0.27 -10.22 -14.13
CA PHE A 219 0.57 -11.15 -13.37
C PHE A 219 -0.04 -12.55 -13.41
N PHE A 220 0.58 -13.42 -14.17
CA PHE A 220 0.24 -14.83 -14.35
C PHE A 220 1.52 -15.63 -14.61
N TYR A 221 1.46 -16.94 -14.43
CA TYR A 221 2.60 -17.79 -14.73
C TYR A 221 2.92 -17.79 -16.24
N SER A 222 4.18 -17.61 -16.57
CA SER A 222 4.72 -17.74 -17.93
C SER A 222 5.99 -18.60 -17.93
N GLU A 223 6.14 -19.45 -18.92
CA GLU A 223 7.37 -20.22 -19.11
C GLU A 223 8.48 -19.29 -19.59
N SER A 224 9.27 -18.75 -18.67
CA SER A 224 10.27 -17.73 -18.93
C SER A 224 11.61 -18.00 -18.26
N LYS A 225 11.78 -19.20 -17.66
CA LYS A 225 12.99 -19.54 -16.90
C LYS A 225 14.24 -19.42 -17.75
N ASP A 226 14.30 -20.02 -18.92
CA ASP A 226 15.46 -20.00 -19.82
C ASP A 226 15.80 -18.59 -20.28
N TYR A 227 14.78 -17.77 -20.59
CA TYR A 227 14.96 -16.37 -20.96
C TYR A 227 15.60 -15.57 -19.83
N ILE A 228 15.09 -15.69 -18.59
CA ILE A 228 15.60 -14.98 -17.41
C ILE A 228 17.01 -15.46 -17.06
N TYR A 229 17.25 -16.76 -17.09
CA TYR A 229 18.56 -17.33 -16.78
C TYR A 229 19.63 -16.84 -17.76
N LYS A 230 19.28 -16.80 -19.07
CA LYS A 230 20.16 -16.25 -20.11
C LYS A 230 20.36 -14.75 -19.95
N LYS A 231 19.30 -13.96 -19.78
CA LYS A 231 19.37 -12.50 -19.67
C LYS A 231 20.24 -12.03 -18.52
N TYR A 232 20.12 -12.72 -17.37
CA TYR A 232 20.84 -12.34 -16.16
C TYR A 232 22.09 -13.20 -15.88
N ASN A 233 22.53 -14.03 -16.84
CA ASN A 233 23.67 -14.93 -16.70
C ASN A 233 23.60 -15.75 -15.40
N ILE A 234 22.47 -16.42 -15.17
CA ILE A 234 22.25 -17.31 -14.04
C ILE A 234 22.66 -18.73 -14.48
N PRO A 235 23.54 -19.41 -13.71
CA PRO A 235 23.91 -20.79 -14.03
C PRO A 235 22.70 -21.71 -14.00
N GLN A 236 22.60 -22.64 -14.97
CA GLN A 236 21.44 -23.54 -15.13
C GLN A 236 21.28 -24.52 -13.97
N ASP A 237 22.35 -24.83 -13.28
CA ASP A 237 22.39 -25.72 -12.12
C ASP A 237 22.01 -25.05 -10.80
N LYS A 238 21.89 -23.71 -10.79
CA LYS A 238 21.50 -22.93 -9.61
C LYS A 238 20.00 -22.66 -9.55
N LYS A 239 19.47 -22.66 -8.34
CA LYS A 239 18.13 -22.16 -8.05
C LYS A 239 18.09 -20.64 -8.06
N LEU A 240 16.94 -20.03 -8.37
CA LEU A 240 16.76 -18.58 -8.34
C LEU A 240 15.96 -18.16 -7.11
N ILE A 241 16.60 -17.35 -6.24
CA ILE A 241 15.96 -16.63 -5.13
C ILE A 241 15.71 -15.20 -5.59
N LEU A 242 14.46 -14.75 -5.57
CA LEU A 242 14.07 -13.41 -6.02
C LEU A 242 13.60 -12.53 -4.86
N GLY A 243 14.10 -11.29 -4.83
CA GLY A 243 13.57 -10.21 -3.99
C GLY A 243 13.18 -9.02 -4.85
N VAL A 244 12.03 -8.41 -4.57
CA VAL A 244 11.53 -7.21 -5.28
C VAL A 244 11.10 -6.14 -4.28
N SER A 245 11.64 -4.93 -4.41
CA SER A 245 11.24 -3.77 -3.60
C SER A 245 11.37 -2.48 -4.43
N GLN A 246 10.54 -1.49 -4.17
CA GLN A 246 10.71 -0.17 -4.78
C GLN A 246 12.00 0.51 -4.33
N GLY A 247 12.38 0.33 -3.07
CA GLY A 247 13.62 0.81 -2.48
C GLY A 247 14.04 -0.11 -1.34
N TRP A 248 15.30 -0.48 -1.31
CA TRP A 248 15.85 -1.41 -0.33
C TRP A 248 16.37 -0.70 0.91
N SER A 249 16.14 -1.28 2.06
CA SER A 249 16.61 -0.81 3.38
C SER A 249 16.73 -1.97 4.35
N LYS A 250 17.25 -1.72 5.55
CA LYS A 250 17.27 -2.71 6.63
C LYS A 250 15.88 -3.19 7.03
N GLU A 251 14.90 -2.30 7.00
CA GLU A 251 13.50 -2.63 7.30
C GLU A 251 12.87 -3.51 6.21
N LYS A 252 13.34 -3.39 4.97
CA LYS A 252 12.96 -4.26 3.84
C LYS A 252 13.78 -5.55 3.77
N GLY A 253 14.71 -5.75 4.73
CA GLY A 253 15.47 -6.97 4.90
C GLY A 253 16.63 -7.13 3.91
N LEU A 254 17.26 -6.03 3.47
CA LEU A 254 18.43 -6.11 2.61
C LEU A 254 19.57 -6.94 3.25
N ASP A 255 19.79 -6.78 4.56
CA ASP A 255 20.81 -7.52 5.31
C ASP A 255 20.55 -9.04 5.29
N GLU A 256 19.27 -9.45 5.20
CA GLU A 256 18.89 -10.86 5.14
C GLU A 256 19.27 -11.48 3.78
N PHE A 257 19.20 -10.74 2.69
CA PHE A 257 19.65 -11.22 1.38
C PHE A 257 21.17 -11.42 1.32
N VAL A 258 21.94 -10.61 2.03
CA VAL A 258 23.40 -10.83 2.18
C VAL A 258 23.66 -12.16 2.88
N ARG A 259 22.95 -12.44 3.98
CA ARG A 259 23.07 -13.73 4.72
C ARG A 259 22.62 -14.92 3.86
N LEU A 260 21.55 -14.75 3.08
CA LEU A 260 21.10 -15.78 2.13
C LEU A 260 22.15 -16.03 1.05
N ALA A 261 22.83 -14.97 0.56
CA ALA A 261 23.89 -15.09 -0.43
C ALA A 261 25.05 -15.93 0.11
N ASP A 262 25.52 -15.66 1.31
CA ASP A 262 26.58 -16.44 1.94
C ASP A 262 26.16 -17.91 2.15
N ARG A 263 24.91 -18.12 2.58
CA ARG A 263 24.43 -19.48 2.92
C ARG A 263 24.18 -20.36 1.70
N PHE A 264 23.72 -19.77 0.59
CA PHE A 264 23.35 -20.52 -0.63
C PHE A 264 24.32 -20.29 -1.79
N LYS A 265 25.56 -19.92 -1.50
CA LYS A 265 26.58 -19.57 -2.50
C LYS A 265 26.72 -20.62 -3.62
N GLU A 266 26.75 -21.90 -3.25
CA GLU A 266 26.93 -23.00 -4.20
C GLU A 266 25.63 -23.40 -4.93
N ASN A 267 24.46 -23.19 -4.31
CA ASN A 267 23.21 -23.82 -4.75
C ASN A 267 22.20 -22.84 -5.39
N ALA A 268 22.35 -21.54 -5.13
CA ALA A 268 21.39 -20.56 -5.63
C ALA A 268 22.07 -19.26 -6.10
N GLN A 269 21.42 -18.62 -7.05
CA GLN A 269 21.63 -17.23 -7.44
C GLN A 269 20.55 -16.37 -6.81
N ILE A 270 20.94 -15.25 -6.22
CA ILE A 270 19.99 -14.25 -5.71
C ILE A 270 19.90 -13.10 -6.69
N LEU A 271 18.68 -12.67 -6.99
CA LEU A 271 18.42 -11.50 -7.81
C LEU A 271 17.54 -10.52 -7.04
N LEU A 272 18.02 -9.29 -6.87
CA LEU A 272 17.29 -8.22 -6.24
C LEU A 272 16.89 -7.17 -7.28
N VAL A 273 15.60 -6.85 -7.29
CA VAL A 273 15.01 -5.82 -8.16
C VAL A 273 14.65 -4.60 -7.33
N GLY A 274 15.07 -3.40 -7.77
CA GLY A 274 14.70 -2.14 -7.14
C GLY A 274 15.85 -1.16 -6.98
N GLN A 275 15.59 -0.06 -6.26
CA GLN A 275 16.59 1.01 -5.99
C GLN A 275 17.32 0.82 -4.66
N ASP A 276 18.34 1.64 -4.43
CA ASP A 276 19.12 1.70 -3.18
C ASP A 276 19.94 0.43 -2.89
N LEU A 277 20.44 -0.22 -3.95
CA LEU A 277 21.23 -1.47 -3.91
C LEU A 277 22.76 -1.25 -3.95
N SER A 278 23.25 -0.01 -3.90
CA SER A 278 24.64 0.37 -4.18
C SER A 278 25.68 -0.19 -3.20
N VAL A 279 25.26 -0.83 -2.12
CA VAL A 279 26.15 -1.28 -1.02
C VAL A 279 26.34 -2.81 -1.01
N VAL A 280 25.62 -3.56 -1.86
CA VAL A 280 25.59 -5.02 -1.80
C VAL A 280 26.28 -5.62 -3.02
N GLN A 281 27.47 -6.16 -2.82
CA GLN A 281 28.18 -6.95 -3.84
C GLN A 281 28.53 -8.31 -3.28
N SER A 282 28.09 -9.36 -3.98
CA SER A 282 28.46 -10.74 -3.73
C SER A 282 28.40 -11.49 -5.06
N GLU A 283 29.22 -12.52 -5.21
CA GLU A 283 29.33 -13.30 -6.43
C GLU A 283 28.00 -13.92 -6.88
N ASN A 284 27.21 -14.41 -5.91
CA ASN A 284 25.89 -15.00 -6.16
C ASN A 284 24.70 -14.09 -5.83
N LEU A 285 24.94 -12.79 -5.59
CA LEU A 285 23.89 -11.79 -5.39
C LEU A 285 24.00 -10.70 -6.45
N LYS A 286 23.02 -10.66 -7.35
CA LYS A 286 22.92 -9.68 -8.42
C LYS A 286 21.84 -8.67 -8.09
N CYS A 287 22.18 -7.40 -8.29
CA CYS A 287 21.29 -6.27 -8.08
C CYS A 287 20.97 -5.64 -9.44
N ILE A 288 19.69 -5.53 -9.75
CA ILE A 288 19.20 -4.82 -10.93
C ILE A 288 18.32 -3.65 -10.48
N GLY A 289 18.28 -2.61 -11.27
CA GLY A 289 17.36 -1.50 -11.03
C GLY A 289 15.89 -1.91 -11.21
N PHE A 290 15.05 -0.98 -11.62
CA PHE A 290 13.71 -1.36 -12.04
C PHE A 290 13.77 -2.15 -13.34
N THR A 291 12.85 -3.10 -13.50
CA THR A 291 12.64 -3.81 -14.76
C THR A 291 12.21 -2.84 -15.87
N GLU A 292 12.56 -3.15 -17.10
CA GLU A 292 12.21 -2.33 -18.28
C GLU A 292 10.69 -2.34 -18.54
N SER A 293 10.03 -3.42 -18.15
CA SER A 293 8.59 -3.62 -18.35
C SER A 293 7.95 -4.45 -17.25
N VAL A 294 6.62 -4.43 -17.20
CA VAL A 294 5.85 -5.31 -16.33
C VAL A 294 5.96 -6.77 -16.77
N ASP A 295 6.10 -7.02 -18.08
CA ASP A 295 6.29 -8.36 -18.62
C ASP A 295 7.61 -8.98 -18.17
N GLU A 296 8.67 -8.19 -18.07
CA GLU A 296 9.94 -8.64 -17.51
C GLU A 296 9.82 -8.96 -16.02
N LEU A 297 9.12 -8.12 -15.25
CA LEU A 297 8.88 -8.37 -13.83
C LEU A 297 8.06 -9.66 -13.64
N ARG A 298 7.03 -9.88 -14.45
CA ARG A 298 6.26 -11.13 -14.48
C ARG A 298 7.14 -12.34 -14.79
N ALA A 299 8.00 -12.22 -15.80
CA ALA A 299 8.93 -13.28 -16.18
C ALA A 299 9.91 -13.63 -15.04
N LEU A 300 10.41 -12.61 -14.34
CA LEU A 300 11.27 -12.80 -13.15
C LEU A 300 10.54 -13.55 -12.03
N TYR A 301 9.31 -13.14 -11.71
CA TYR A 301 8.50 -13.87 -10.73
C TYR A 301 8.32 -15.33 -11.17
N SER A 302 7.90 -15.57 -12.42
CA SER A 302 7.61 -16.92 -12.91
C SER A 302 8.85 -17.83 -13.00
N ALA A 303 10.03 -17.25 -13.20
CA ALA A 303 11.30 -17.99 -13.28
C ALA A 303 11.90 -18.32 -11.91
N ALA A 304 11.49 -17.62 -10.86
CA ALA A 304 12.04 -17.79 -9.51
C ALA A 304 11.59 -19.12 -8.89
N ASP A 305 12.53 -19.84 -8.26
CA ASP A 305 12.21 -21.03 -7.47
C ASP A 305 11.63 -20.67 -6.10
N VAL A 306 11.93 -19.47 -5.59
CA VAL A 306 11.32 -18.89 -4.39
C VAL A 306 11.37 -17.35 -4.43
N PHE A 307 10.28 -16.73 -4.04
CA PHE A 307 10.23 -15.29 -3.75
C PHE A 307 10.42 -15.06 -2.24
N VAL A 308 11.37 -14.21 -1.86
CA VAL A 308 11.64 -13.90 -0.45
C VAL A 308 11.26 -12.46 -0.15
N ASN A 309 10.40 -12.28 0.86
CA ASN A 309 10.03 -10.96 1.40
C ASN A 309 10.39 -10.86 2.88
N PRO A 310 11.64 -10.53 3.23
CA PRO A 310 12.11 -10.44 4.60
C PRO A 310 11.83 -9.05 5.23
N SER A 311 10.81 -8.37 4.72
CA SER A 311 10.38 -7.09 5.28
C SER A 311 9.88 -7.29 6.71
N LYS A 312 10.41 -6.49 7.64
CA LYS A 312 10.02 -6.57 9.08
C LYS A 312 8.65 -5.96 9.34
N MET A 313 8.11 -5.24 8.38
CA MET A 313 6.84 -4.50 8.47
C MET A 313 6.18 -4.40 7.10
N GLU A 314 5.01 -4.99 6.94
CA GLU A 314 4.19 -4.87 5.73
C GLU A 314 2.75 -4.54 6.11
N THR A 315 2.16 -3.58 5.42
CA THR A 315 0.71 -3.33 5.56
C THR A 315 -0.12 -4.37 4.81
N PHE A 316 0.43 -4.87 3.68
CA PHE A 316 -0.18 -5.93 2.89
C PHE A 316 0.89 -6.79 2.17
N GLY A 317 1.81 -6.17 1.42
CA GLY A 317 2.84 -6.90 0.66
C GLY A 317 2.39 -7.23 -0.77
N LEU A 318 2.08 -6.23 -1.58
CA LEU A 318 1.58 -6.44 -2.95
C LEU A 318 2.55 -7.26 -3.83
N VAL A 319 3.87 -7.05 -3.69
CA VAL A 319 4.91 -7.82 -4.41
C VAL A 319 4.85 -9.32 -4.09
N THR A 320 4.43 -9.68 -2.88
CA THR A 320 4.20 -11.07 -2.47
C THR A 320 3.03 -11.68 -3.24
N VAL A 321 1.93 -10.93 -3.38
CA VAL A 321 0.76 -11.37 -4.15
C VAL A 321 1.08 -11.46 -5.64
N GLU A 322 1.89 -10.54 -6.18
CA GLU A 322 2.38 -10.56 -7.57
C GLU A 322 3.19 -11.84 -7.83
N ALA A 323 4.11 -12.21 -6.93
CA ALA A 323 4.88 -13.45 -7.03
C ALA A 323 3.98 -14.70 -6.99
N MET A 324 3.04 -14.75 -6.04
CA MET A 324 2.08 -15.86 -5.95
C MET A 324 1.17 -15.97 -7.19
N ALA A 325 0.76 -14.84 -7.78
CA ALA A 325 -0.02 -14.83 -9.03
C ALA A 325 0.75 -15.45 -10.20
N CYS A 326 2.08 -15.33 -10.17
CA CYS A 326 3.00 -15.95 -11.13
C CYS A 326 3.37 -17.40 -10.76
N GLY A 327 2.75 -17.98 -9.73
CA GLY A 327 2.98 -19.37 -9.31
C GLY A 327 4.23 -19.58 -8.47
N THR A 328 4.87 -18.53 -7.97
CA THR A 328 6.11 -18.60 -7.21
C THR A 328 5.83 -18.79 -5.73
N PRO A 329 6.37 -19.81 -5.06
CA PRO A 329 6.25 -19.98 -3.63
C PRO A 329 6.96 -18.85 -2.87
N VAL A 330 6.44 -18.52 -1.69
CA VAL A 330 6.90 -17.37 -0.93
C VAL A 330 7.51 -17.78 0.40
N VAL A 331 8.64 -17.16 0.74
CA VAL A 331 9.12 -17.11 2.13
C VAL A 331 9.08 -15.67 2.61
N ALA A 332 8.40 -15.43 3.72
CA ALA A 332 8.28 -14.09 4.28
C ALA A 332 8.38 -14.14 5.81
N TYR A 333 8.67 -13.01 6.44
CA TYR A 333 8.55 -12.90 7.89
C TYR A 333 7.08 -12.91 8.33
N ASN A 334 6.80 -13.65 9.40
CA ASN A 334 5.50 -13.71 10.06
C ASN A 334 5.22 -12.39 10.80
N ASN A 335 4.76 -11.40 10.07
CA ASN A 335 4.44 -10.09 10.62
C ASN A 335 3.15 -9.53 10.01
N THR A 336 2.64 -8.49 10.60
CA THR A 336 1.56 -7.59 10.15
C THR A 336 0.72 -8.13 8.98
N GLY A 337 0.84 -7.53 7.78
CA GLY A 337 0.08 -7.95 6.59
C GLY A 337 0.61 -9.23 5.93
N SER A 338 1.92 -9.56 6.07
CA SER A 338 2.50 -10.72 5.41
C SER A 338 1.83 -12.04 5.83
N LYS A 339 1.49 -12.18 7.11
CA LYS A 339 0.81 -13.38 7.65
C LYS A 339 -0.61 -13.58 7.11
N GLU A 340 -1.22 -12.54 6.56
CA GLU A 340 -2.54 -12.61 5.98
C GLU A 340 -2.50 -13.02 4.50
N VAL A 341 -1.36 -12.77 3.83
CA VAL A 341 -1.15 -13.04 2.42
C VAL A 341 -0.67 -14.46 2.18
N VAL A 342 0.39 -14.89 2.87
CA VAL A 342 1.04 -16.18 2.65
C VAL A 342 0.26 -17.29 3.37
N CYS A 343 -0.36 -18.19 2.62
CA CYS A 343 -1.00 -19.39 3.15
C CYS A 343 0.02 -20.55 3.28
N ALA A 344 -0.30 -21.54 4.12
CA ALA A 344 0.58 -22.68 4.36
C ALA A 344 0.93 -23.49 3.10
N ASP A 345 0.02 -23.50 2.11
CA ASP A 345 0.22 -24.18 0.82
C ASP A 345 0.87 -23.28 -0.24
N CYS A 346 1.12 -22.00 0.08
CA CYS A 346 1.73 -21.04 -0.82
C CYS A 346 3.18 -20.72 -0.44
N GLY A 347 3.65 -21.19 0.71
CA GLY A 347 4.98 -20.87 1.18
C GLY A 347 5.16 -21.04 2.68
N ILE A 348 6.20 -20.41 3.24
CA ILE A 348 6.55 -20.53 4.66
C ILE A 348 6.70 -19.13 5.28
N LEU A 349 6.10 -18.95 6.45
CA LEU A 349 6.29 -17.78 7.29
C LEU A 349 7.37 -18.06 8.33
N ALA A 350 8.49 -17.36 8.24
CA ALA A 350 9.57 -17.41 9.23
C ALA A 350 9.30 -16.43 10.38
N GLU A 351 9.86 -16.68 11.55
CA GLU A 351 9.77 -15.80 12.71
C GLU A 351 10.33 -14.39 12.38
N ASN A 352 9.57 -13.37 12.72
CA ASN A 352 9.91 -11.99 12.35
C ASN A 352 11.27 -11.53 12.91
N GLY A 353 12.20 -11.23 12.02
CA GLY A 353 13.55 -10.78 12.36
C GLY A 353 14.52 -11.92 12.72
N ASN A 354 14.11 -13.18 12.64
CA ASN A 354 14.97 -14.33 12.85
C ASN A 354 15.56 -14.81 11.51
N ALA A 355 16.81 -14.43 11.26
CA ALA A 355 17.51 -14.76 10.02
C ALA A 355 17.73 -16.28 9.83
N ASP A 356 17.99 -17.01 10.91
CA ASP A 356 18.24 -18.47 10.84
C ASP A 356 16.94 -19.22 10.47
N ASP A 357 15.81 -18.80 11.00
CA ASP A 357 14.51 -19.36 10.65
C ASP A 357 14.12 -19.01 9.20
N LEU A 358 14.44 -17.79 8.74
CA LEU A 358 14.27 -17.40 7.33
C LEU A 358 15.10 -18.28 6.40
N ILE A 359 16.39 -18.51 6.72
CA ILE A 359 17.29 -19.38 5.96
C ILE A 359 16.76 -20.82 5.91
N LYS A 360 16.29 -21.35 7.05
CA LYS A 360 15.67 -22.67 7.14
C LYS A 360 14.42 -22.77 6.27
N ALA A 361 13.55 -21.76 6.30
CA ALA A 361 12.35 -21.70 5.48
C ALA A 361 12.68 -21.68 3.98
N VAL A 362 13.64 -20.85 3.56
CA VAL A 362 14.12 -20.80 2.16
C VAL A 362 14.70 -22.16 1.73
N LYS A 363 15.53 -22.79 2.56
CA LYS A 363 16.08 -24.12 2.29
C LYS A 363 14.96 -25.15 2.09
N THR A 364 13.95 -25.13 2.94
CA THR A 364 12.81 -26.05 2.84
C THR A 364 12.06 -25.86 1.52
N VAL A 365 11.73 -24.63 1.13
CA VAL A 365 11.03 -24.37 -0.15
C VAL A 365 11.87 -24.79 -1.35
N LEU A 366 13.18 -24.53 -1.34
CA LEU A 366 14.07 -24.81 -2.49
C LEU A 366 14.35 -26.30 -2.71
N PHE A 367 14.45 -27.12 -1.62
CA PHE A 367 15.02 -28.46 -1.68
C PHE A 367 14.12 -29.56 -1.14
N THR A 368 12.90 -29.24 -0.69
CA THR A 368 11.91 -30.24 -0.32
C THR A 368 10.90 -30.38 -1.45
N GLU A 369 10.75 -31.59 -1.98
CA GLU A 369 9.68 -31.89 -2.94
C GLU A 369 8.32 -31.76 -2.24
N ARG A 370 7.71 -30.60 -2.35
CA ARG A 370 6.31 -30.38 -2.00
C ARG A 370 5.54 -30.18 -3.29
N ALA A 371 4.68 -31.15 -3.55
CA ALA A 371 3.88 -31.16 -4.75
C ALA A 371 3.07 -29.90 -4.87
N ASP A 372 3.10 -28.99 -5.62
CA ASP A 372 2.11 -28.05 -6.15
C ASP A 372 2.01 -26.66 -5.54
N TYR A 373 3.12 -26.12 -4.97
CA TYR A 373 3.15 -24.70 -4.59
C TYR A 373 2.62 -23.75 -5.70
N LYS A 374 2.96 -24.06 -6.97
CA LYS A 374 2.59 -23.21 -8.11
C LYS A 374 1.07 -23.05 -8.23
N ASN A 375 0.34 -24.15 -8.30
CA ASN A 375 -1.11 -24.10 -8.47
C ASN A 375 -1.81 -23.57 -7.24
N GLU A 376 -1.34 -23.90 -6.04
CA GLU A 376 -1.90 -23.37 -4.80
C GLU A 376 -1.67 -21.86 -4.65
N CYS A 377 -0.52 -21.31 -5.05
CA CYS A 377 -0.29 -19.86 -5.12
C CYS A 377 -1.27 -19.17 -6.06
N ILE A 378 -1.39 -19.65 -7.31
CA ILE A 378 -2.30 -19.08 -8.31
C ILE A 378 -3.75 -19.14 -7.82
N LYS A 379 -4.19 -20.28 -7.29
CA LYS A 379 -5.53 -20.49 -6.76
C LYS A 379 -5.83 -19.58 -5.56
N SER A 380 -4.89 -19.44 -4.63
CA SER A 380 -5.01 -18.54 -3.48
C SER A 380 -5.20 -17.09 -3.91
N VAL A 381 -4.42 -16.62 -4.89
CA VAL A 381 -4.56 -15.25 -5.42
C VAL A 381 -5.89 -15.07 -6.12
N SER A 382 -6.28 -15.98 -7.01
CA SER A 382 -7.53 -15.90 -7.75
C SER A 382 -8.75 -15.80 -6.83
N ASN A 383 -8.74 -16.58 -5.74
CA ASN A 383 -9.85 -16.61 -4.78
C ASN A 383 -9.87 -15.41 -3.82
N ARG A 384 -8.71 -14.93 -3.40
CA ARG A 384 -8.59 -13.98 -2.29
C ARG A 384 -8.22 -12.57 -2.72
N PHE A 385 -7.44 -12.42 -3.78
CA PHE A 385 -6.78 -11.15 -4.14
C PHE A 385 -6.98 -10.77 -5.61
N SER A 386 -8.01 -11.30 -6.27
CA SER A 386 -8.35 -10.90 -7.64
C SER A 386 -8.95 -9.51 -7.68
N ILE A 387 -8.65 -8.76 -8.74
CA ILE A 387 -9.18 -7.42 -8.97
C ILE A 387 -10.72 -7.40 -8.92
N ASP A 388 -11.38 -8.33 -9.62
CA ASP A 388 -12.84 -8.38 -9.68
C ASP A 388 -13.48 -8.65 -8.31
N GLY A 389 -12.89 -9.57 -7.53
CA GLY A 389 -13.36 -9.91 -6.20
C GLY A 389 -13.24 -8.75 -5.21
N GLN A 390 -12.11 -8.05 -5.21
CA GLN A 390 -11.87 -6.98 -4.24
C GLN A 390 -12.55 -5.65 -4.65
N THR A 391 -12.58 -5.30 -5.94
CA THR A 391 -13.27 -4.09 -6.40
C THR A 391 -14.78 -4.18 -6.22
N ARG A 392 -15.38 -5.38 -6.36
CA ARG A 392 -16.79 -5.62 -6.03
C ARG A 392 -17.11 -5.32 -4.57
N LYS A 393 -16.21 -5.65 -3.62
CA LYS A 393 -16.39 -5.29 -2.20
C LYS A 393 -16.41 -3.78 -2.00
N TYR A 394 -15.60 -3.01 -2.75
CA TYR A 394 -15.68 -1.54 -2.73
C TYR A 394 -17.01 -1.04 -3.26
N LEU A 395 -17.52 -1.61 -4.37
CA LEU A 395 -18.82 -1.23 -4.91
C LEU A 395 -19.93 -1.44 -3.87
N THR A 396 -20.01 -2.63 -3.28
CA THR A 396 -20.95 -2.93 -2.20
C THR A 396 -20.79 -2.00 -0.99
N PHE A 397 -19.56 -1.57 -0.68
CA PHE A 397 -19.34 -0.64 0.42
C PHE A 397 -19.83 0.77 0.07
N TYR A 398 -19.64 1.24 -1.16
CA TYR A 398 -20.20 2.53 -1.60
C TYR A 398 -21.73 2.51 -1.59
N GLU A 399 -22.35 1.44 -2.06
CA GLU A 399 -23.82 1.26 -2.03
C GLU A 399 -24.36 1.30 -0.59
N TYR A 400 -23.71 0.62 0.33
CA TYR A 400 -24.03 0.68 1.75
C TYR A 400 -23.91 2.10 2.33
N MET A 401 -22.84 2.83 1.99
CA MET A 401 -22.67 4.21 2.43
C MET A 401 -23.74 5.15 1.85
N PHE A 402 -24.15 4.90 0.62
CA PHE A 402 -25.17 5.67 -0.09
C PHE A 402 -26.55 5.45 0.53
N SER A 403 -27.00 4.20 0.75
CA SER A 403 -28.29 3.86 1.32
C SER A 403 -28.46 4.41 2.74
N ASN A 404 -27.44 4.32 3.59
CA ASN A 404 -27.46 4.91 4.94
C ASN A 404 -27.57 6.45 4.96
N THR A 405 -27.46 7.10 3.80
CA THR A 405 -27.67 8.54 3.69
C THR A 405 -29.15 8.90 3.57
N TYR A 406 -29.95 8.04 2.95
CA TYR A 406 -31.36 8.31 2.63
C TYR A 406 -32.35 7.77 3.67
N GLU A 407 -32.04 6.68 4.40
CA GLU A 407 -32.94 6.13 5.42
C GLU A 407 -33.18 7.06 6.61
N LYS A 408 -32.36 8.06 6.89
CA LYS A 408 -32.57 9.06 7.95
C LYS A 408 -33.31 10.32 7.51
N GLY A 409 -33.62 10.45 6.24
CA GLY A 409 -34.41 11.57 5.70
C GLY A 409 -35.91 11.33 5.69
N SER A 410 -36.37 10.07 5.82
CA SER A 410 -37.79 9.70 5.73
C SER A 410 -38.49 9.55 7.07
N VAL A 411 -37.84 9.83 8.20
CA VAL A 411 -38.45 9.74 9.55
C VAL A 411 -38.87 11.10 10.13
N ASN A 412 -38.62 12.21 9.41
CA ASN A 412 -39.03 13.57 9.79
C ASN A 412 -39.71 14.30 8.63
N ALA A 413 -40.70 13.70 7.99
CA ALA A 413 -41.64 14.41 7.09
C ALA A 413 -43.08 14.15 7.56
#